data_c2f42e54258a43fcbe2e55990075be98
#
_entry.id   c2f42e54258a43fcbe2e55990075be98
#
_cell.length_a   1.000
_cell.length_b   1.000
_cell.length_c   1.000
_cell.angle_alpha   90.00
_cell.angle_beta   90.00
_cell.angle_gamma   90.00
#
_symmetry.space_group_name_H-M   'P 1'
#
loop_
_entity.id
_entity.type
_entity.pdbx_description
1 polymer ?
#
loop_
_entity_poly.entity_id
_entity_poly.type
_entity_poly.pdbx_seq_one_letter_code
_entity_poly.pdbx_strand_id
1 'polypeptide(L)'
;NLGVRVSNLEKKVGNISWFGDARMRWKEKGYNTDGSRKADGWDGRMRINAKAQVNDSTYVRGRFTSNMNFKDNADANTKMDVLFVHHQFGDKVGMNLGRNFLTLGQTGMYYDDFFDGAQLFIGDSKLTLAAGYGRMNAWADDEDTVYARLYGQTGRIGYDAEYIKTVGAADAATKSVWGAGLTVGVTDAVDVFGDFYKNTKPAGDPQMWTAGLGFGHYNLKKPGTFRVAAQYVRNEAGAYFGGSTYTAFPASSLLNVDSKFWLANADVVLAKN
;
A
#
# COMPACT_ATOMS: atom_id res chain seq x y z
N ASN A 1 -11.01 6.16 -45.09
CA ASN A 1 -11.25 7.30 -44.25
C ASN A 1 -10.82 6.97 -42.81
N LEU A 2 -9.67 7.55 -42.36
CA LEU A 2 -9.02 7.19 -41.10
C LEU A 2 -9.93 7.46 -39.88
N GLY A 3 -10.65 8.58 -39.88
CA GLY A 3 -11.53 8.97 -38.81
C GLY A 3 -12.70 7.98 -38.55
N VAL A 4 -13.27 7.42 -39.61
CA VAL A 4 -14.32 6.40 -39.48
C VAL A 4 -13.76 5.08 -38.93
N ARG A 5 -12.52 4.73 -39.32
CA ARG A 5 -11.86 3.52 -38.79
C ARG A 5 -11.49 3.69 -37.33
N VAL A 6 -11.00 4.86 -36.91
CA VAL A 6 -10.70 5.19 -35.51
C VAL A 6 -12.00 5.15 -34.67
N SER A 7 -13.06 5.83 -35.11
CA SER A 7 -14.36 5.80 -34.41
C SER A 7 -14.95 4.39 -34.29
N ASN A 8 -14.78 3.55 -35.32
CA ASN A 8 -15.22 2.16 -35.26
C ASN A 8 -14.34 1.28 -34.35
N LEU A 9 -13.06 1.58 -34.24
CA LEU A 9 -12.14 0.96 -33.29
C LEU A 9 -12.48 1.37 -31.83
N GLU A 10 -12.69 2.65 -31.60
CA GLU A 10 -13.12 3.17 -30.29
C GLU A 10 -14.43 2.54 -29.81
N LYS A 11 -15.42 2.36 -30.71
CA LYS A 11 -16.65 1.65 -30.41
C LYS A 11 -16.46 0.15 -30.13
N LYS A 12 -15.43 -0.48 -30.72
CA LYS A 12 -15.13 -1.91 -30.54
C LYS A 12 -14.28 -2.20 -29.31
N VAL A 13 -13.44 -1.26 -28.90
CA VAL A 13 -12.61 -1.38 -27.69
C VAL A 13 -13.43 -1.14 -26.41
N GLY A 14 -14.58 -0.45 -26.55
CA GLY A 14 -15.47 -0.14 -25.44
C GLY A 14 -14.89 0.91 -24.49
N ASN A 15 -15.50 1.04 -23.33
CA ASN A 15 -15.14 1.98 -22.28
C ASN A 15 -14.15 1.37 -21.26
N ILE A 16 -13.50 0.24 -21.59
CA ILE A 16 -12.60 -0.47 -20.68
C ILE A 16 -11.14 -0.22 -21.10
N SER A 17 -10.35 0.28 -20.17
CA SER A 17 -8.90 0.36 -20.28
C SER A 17 -8.22 -0.73 -19.47
N TRP A 18 -7.16 -1.32 -20.05
CA TRP A 18 -6.39 -2.40 -19.45
C TRP A 18 -4.97 -1.94 -19.17
N PHE A 19 -4.45 -2.28 -18.00
CA PHE A 19 -3.06 -2.03 -17.62
C PHE A 19 -2.63 -3.03 -16.56
N GLY A 20 -1.33 -3.17 -16.37
CA GLY A 20 -0.85 -4.14 -15.40
C GLY A 20 0.64 -4.08 -15.17
N ASP A 21 1.12 -4.99 -14.36
CA ASP A 21 2.53 -5.18 -14.04
C ASP A 21 2.84 -6.65 -13.80
N ALA A 22 4.13 -6.99 -13.93
CA ALA A 22 4.66 -8.29 -13.55
C ALA A 22 5.90 -8.12 -12.69
N ARG A 23 6.13 -9.07 -11.79
CA ARG A 23 7.29 -9.12 -10.92
C ARG A 23 7.84 -10.53 -10.86
N MET A 24 9.15 -10.67 -11.03
CA MET A 24 9.92 -11.85 -10.68
C MET A 24 10.74 -11.54 -9.45
N ARG A 25 10.75 -12.43 -8.47
CA ARG A 25 11.40 -12.19 -7.20
C ARG A 25 12.09 -13.43 -6.67
N TRP A 26 13.36 -13.28 -6.36
CA TRP A 26 14.12 -14.23 -5.56
C TRP A 26 14.25 -13.70 -4.14
N LYS A 27 14.12 -14.60 -3.15
CA LYS A 27 14.20 -14.28 -1.72
C LYS A 27 15.16 -15.24 -1.05
N GLU A 28 16.16 -14.71 -0.40
CA GLU A 28 16.90 -15.46 0.60
C GLU A 28 16.23 -15.29 1.97
N LYS A 29 15.95 -16.40 2.65
CA LYS A 29 15.22 -16.39 3.92
C LYS A 29 16.16 -16.50 5.15
N GLY A 30 17.48 -16.50 4.96
CA GLY A 30 18.46 -16.63 6.04
C GLY A 30 18.50 -18.02 6.66
N TYR A 31 18.76 -18.08 7.97
CA TYR A 31 18.99 -19.31 8.71
C TYR A 31 17.91 -19.58 9.75
N ASN A 32 17.70 -20.82 10.08
CA ASN A 32 16.91 -21.28 11.21
C ASN A 32 17.70 -21.09 12.51
N THR A 33 17.03 -21.23 13.66
CA THR A 33 17.69 -21.14 14.98
C THR A 33 18.72 -22.24 15.25
N ASP A 34 18.63 -23.37 14.55
CA ASP A 34 19.60 -24.49 14.59
C ASP A 34 20.82 -24.28 13.68
N GLY A 35 20.92 -23.13 12.99
CA GLY A 35 21.99 -22.80 12.06
C GLY A 35 21.79 -23.35 10.64
N SER A 36 20.75 -24.12 10.37
CA SER A 36 20.45 -24.59 9.02
C SER A 36 19.91 -23.46 8.15
N ARG A 37 20.25 -23.47 6.85
CA ARG A 37 19.77 -22.45 5.89
C ARG A 37 18.28 -22.70 5.56
N LYS A 38 17.46 -21.66 5.65
CA LYS A 38 16.07 -21.72 5.17
C LYS A 38 16.05 -21.83 3.65
N ALA A 39 15.07 -22.57 3.12
CA ALA A 39 14.89 -22.68 1.68
C ALA A 39 14.58 -21.29 1.06
N ASP A 40 15.33 -20.94 0.02
CA ASP A 40 15.09 -19.72 -0.75
C ASP A 40 13.73 -19.76 -1.42
N GLY A 41 13.12 -18.60 -1.62
CA GLY A 41 11.91 -18.43 -2.40
C GLY A 41 12.21 -17.89 -3.79
N TRP A 42 11.55 -18.42 -4.81
CA TRP A 42 11.53 -17.84 -6.14
C TRP A 42 10.09 -17.80 -6.63
N ASP A 43 9.56 -16.58 -6.73
CA ASP A 43 8.16 -16.35 -7.06
C ASP A 43 7.98 -15.32 -8.18
N GLY A 44 6.88 -15.47 -8.91
CA GLY A 44 6.40 -14.51 -9.88
C GLY A 44 5.00 -14.01 -9.52
N ARG A 45 4.69 -12.78 -9.92
CA ARG A 45 3.35 -12.22 -9.82
C ARG A 45 3.04 -11.44 -11.10
N MET A 46 1.86 -11.65 -11.63
CA MET A 46 1.29 -10.81 -12.69
C MET A 46 -0.03 -10.21 -12.19
N ARG A 47 -0.25 -8.92 -12.46
CA ARG A 47 -1.48 -8.22 -12.14
C ARG A 47 -2.05 -7.57 -13.41
N ILE A 48 -3.33 -7.80 -13.66
CA ILE A 48 -4.06 -7.21 -14.79
C ILE A 48 -5.23 -6.44 -14.20
N ASN A 49 -5.30 -5.15 -14.50
CA ASN A 49 -6.39 -4.27 -14.11
C ASN A 49 -7.29 -4.00 -15.30
N ALA A 50 -8.60 -3.98 -15.05
CA ALA A 50 -9.62 -3.47 -15.94
C ALA A 50 -10.25 -2.24 -15.28
N LYS A 51 -10.27 -1.11 -15.99
CA LYS A 51 -11.00 0.10 -15.57
C LYS A 51 -12.08 0.39 -16.61
N ALA A 52 -13.33 0.23 -16.22
CA ALA A 52 -14.50 0.52 -17.06
C ALA A 52 -15.07 1.89 -16.68
N GLN A 53 -15.08 2.82 -17.64
CA GLN A 53 -15.71 4.13 -17.46
C GLN A 53 -17.22 4.00 -17.66
N VAL A 54 -18.01 4.33 -16.64
CA VAL A 54 -19.47 4.28 -16.69
C VAL A 54 -20.04 5.60 -17.26
N ASN A 55 -19.52 6.73 -16.76
CA ASN A 55 -19.79 8.09 -17.22
C ASN A 55 -18.63 9.00 -16.81
N ASP A 56 -18.72 10.30 -17.07
CA ASP A 56 -17.62 11.25 -16.81
C ASP A 56 -17.16 11.29 -15.37
N SER A 57 -18.03 10.95 -14.42
CA SER A 57 -17.75 10.99 -12.97
C SER A 57 -17.62 9.62 -12.32
N THR A 58 -17.91 8.52 -13.03
CA THR A 58 -17.99 7.19 -12.42
C THR A 58 -17.21 6.16 -13.21
N TYR A 59 -16.38 5.39 -12.53
CA TYR A 59 -15.75 4.19 -13.10
C TYR A 59 -15.78 3.02 -12.12
N VAL A 60 -15.66 1.82 -12.69
CA VAL A 60 -15.44 0.57 -11.95
C VAL A 60 -14.03 0.10 -12.23
N ARG A 61 -13.31 -0.36 -11.22
CA ARG A 61 -11.99 -0.98 -11.38
C ARG A 61 -11.97 -2.36 -10.75
N GLY A 62 -11.52 -3.33 -11.52
CA GLY A 62 -11.20 -4.68 -11.05
C GLY A 62 -9.74 -5.01 -11.30
N ARG A 63 -9.15 -5.90 -10.48
CA ARG A 63 -7.80 -6.41 -10.68
C ARG A 63 -7.74 -7.91 -10.47
N PHE A 64 -7.15 -8.60 -11.43
CA PHE A 64 -6.77 -10.00 -11.31
C PHE A 64 -5.29 -10.09 -10.97
N THR A 65 -4.98 -10.85 -9.95
CA THR A 65 -3.61 -11.13 -9.52
C THR A 65 -3.36 -12.63 -9.61
N SER A 66 -2.32 -12.99 -10.33
CA SER A 66 -1.82 -14.35 -10.47
C SER A 66 -0.46 -14.46 -9.81
N ASN A 67 -0.30 -15.41 -8.89
CA ASN A 67 0.97 -15.69 -8.22
C ASN A 67 1.42 -17.10 -8.57
N MET A 68 2.70 -17.27 -8.83
CA MET A 68 3.34 -18.54 -9.15
C MET A 68 4.58 -18.73 -8.29
N ASN A 69 4.74 -19.92 -7.72
CA ASN A 69 5.95 -20.32 -7.04
C ASN A 69 6.75 -21.24 -7.96
N PHE A 70 7.94 -20.81 -8.39
CA PHE A 70 8.76 -21.57 -9.34
C PHE A 70 9.54 -22.72 -8.71
N LYS A 71 9.59 -22.82 -7.37
CA LYS A 71 10.29 -23.92 -6.68
C LYS A 71 9.39 -25.13 -6.36
N ASP A 72 8.10 -24.90 -6.21
CA ASP A 72 7.18 -25.95 -5.74
C ASP A 72 6.39 -26.60 -6.89
N ASN A 73 6.72 -26.28 -8.16
CA ASN A 73 5.99 -26.73 -9.36
C ASN A 73 4.47 -26.57 -9.25
N ALA A 74 4.03 -25.62 -8.45
CA ALA A 74 2.62 -25.34 -8.26
C ALA A 74 2.10 -24.44 -9.36
N ASP A 75 0.92 -24.74 -9.87
CA ASP A 75 0.21 -23.91 -10.82
C ASP A 75 -0.08 -22.53 -10.24
N ALA A 76 -0.25 -21.54 -11.13
CA ALA A 76 -0.56 -20.18 -10.73
C ALA A 76 -1.92 -20.12 -10.01
N ASN A 77 -1.93 -19.48 -8.85
CA ASN A 77 -3.17 -19.13 -8.19
C ASN A 77 -3.60 -17.72 -8.67
N THR A 78 -4.75 -17.66 -9.35
CA THR A 78 -5.32 -16.43 -9.88
C THR A 78 -6.58 -16.07 -9.11
N LYS A 79 -6.64 -14.83 -8.62
CA LYS A 79 -7.80 -14.30 -7.90
C LYS A 79 -8.10 -12.87 -8.29
N MET A 80 -9.36 -12.46 -8.14
CA MET A 80 -9.71 -11.04 -8.15
C MET A 80 -9.44 -10.49 -6.75
N ASP A 81 -8.54 -9.53 -6.62
CA ASP A 81 -8.13 -8.96 -5.34
C ASP A 81 -8.46 -7.47 -5.19
N VAL A 82 -8.98 -6.84 -6.21
CA VAL A 82 -9.52 -5.47 -6.18
C VAL A 82 -10.83 -5.45 -6.95
N LEU A 83 -11.86 -4.85 -6.37
CA LEU A 83 -13.10 -4.51 -7.06
C LEU A 83 -13.78 -3.36 -6.33
N PHE A 84 -13.86 -2.21 -6.97
CA PHE A 84 -14.54 -1.04 -6.42
C PHE A 84 -15.15 -0.16 -7.50
N VAL A 85 -16.14 0.61 -7.09
CA VAL A 85 -16.71 1.71 -7.84
C VAL A 85 -16.15 3.01 -7.30
N HIS A 86 -15.68 3.89 -8.18
CA HIS A 86 -15.34 5.27 -7.86
C HIS A 86 -16.39 6.21 -8.42
N HIS A 87 -16.78 7.19 -7.62
CA HIS A 87 -17.62 8.30 -8.07
C HIS A 87 -17.02 9.63 -7.62
N GLN A 88 -16.94 10.59 -8.54
CA GLN A 88 -16.45 11.94 -8.30
C GLN A 88 -17.62 12.91 -8.23
N PHE A 89 -17.78 13.60 -7.11
CA PHE A 89 -18.77 14.65 -6.87
C PHE A 89 -18.12 16.02 -7.09
N GLY A 90 -18.17 16.52 -8.32
CA GLY A 90 -17.45 17.76 -8.68
C GLY A 90 -15.94 17.62 -8.60
N ASP A 91 -15.21 18.72 -8.34
CA ASP A 91 -13.76 18.75 -8.52
C ASP A 91 -12.97 18.22 -7.32
N LYS A 92 -13.54 18.19 -6.12
CA LYS A 92 -12.80 17.97 -4.88
C LYS A 92 -13.31 16.81 -4.01
N VAL A 93 -14.45 16.22 -4.33
CA VAL A 93 -15.04 15.17 -3.51
C VAL A 93 -15.12 13.87 -4.30
N GLY A 94 -14.47 12.83 -3.81
CA GLY A 94 -14.50 11.49 -4.41
C GLY A 94 -14.92 10.43 -3.39
N MET A 95 -15.53 9.37 -3.87
CA MET A 95 -15.96 8.24 -3.05
C MET A 95 -15.58 6.93 -3.74
N ASN A 96 -15.08 5.97 -2.95
CA ASN A 96 -14.89 4.58 -3.38
C ASN A 96 -15.80 3.66 -2.59
N LEU A 97 -16.39 2.68 -3.26
CA LEU A 97 -17.18 1.62 -2.65
C LEU A 97 -16.68 0.25 -3.13
N GLY A 98 -16.30 -0.61 -2.21
CA GLY A 98 -15.79 -1.96 -2.47
C GLY A 98 -14.38 -2.17 -1.92
N ARG A 99 -13.66 -3.15 -2.49
CA ARG A 99 -12.28 -3.43 -2.11
C ARG A 99 -11.31 -2.55 -2.88
N ASN A 100 -10.72 -1.59 -2.19
CA ASN A 100 -9.74 -0.66 -2.74
C ASN A 100 -8.45 -0.65 -1.91
N PHE A 101 -7.46 0.10 -2.35
CA PHE A 101 -6.18 0.27 -1.66
C PHE A 101 -6.30 1.28 -0.52
N LEU A 102 -5.55 1.01 0.55
CA LEU A 102 -5.31 1.94 1.64
C LEU A 102 -3.83 1.86 2.02
N THR A 103 -3.12 2.97 1.86
CA THR A 103 -1.74 3.11 2.33
C THR A 103 -1.75 4.16 3.43
N LEU A 104 -1.24 3.83 4.60
CA LEU A 104 -1.13 4.73 5.75
C LEU A 104 0.31 5.19 5.95
N GLY A 105 0.46 6.43 6.42
CA GLY A 105 1.75 7.07 6.59
C GLY A 105 2.43 7.45 5.27
N GLN A 106 3.66 7.87 5.37
CA GLN A 106 4.50 8.23 4.23
C GLN A 106 5.26 7.03 3.67
N THR A 107 5.49 6.02 4.48
CA THR A 107 6.28 4.84 4.08
C THR A 107 5.42 3.64 3.68
N GLY A 108 4.15 3.60 4.09
CA GLY A 108 3.31 2.41 3.97
C GLY A 108 3.77 1.23 4.85
N MET A 109 4.71 1.47 5.77
CA MET A 109 5.25 0.43 6.65
C MET A 109 4.19 -0.12 7.58
N TYR A 110 3.34 0.75 8.12
CA TYR A 110 2.28 0.36 9.04
C TYR A 110 1.16 -0.38 8.31
N TYR A 111 0.67 0.18 7.20
CA TYR A 111 -0.37 -0.43 6.38
C TYR A 111 -0.25 0.00 4.92
N ASP A 112 -0.21 -0.96 4.01
CA ASP A 112 -0.22 -0.78 2.56
C ASP A 112 -0.91 -2.01 1.93
N ASP A 113 -2.23 -2.13 2.16
CA ASP A 113 -3.03 -3.27 1.73
C ASP A 113 -4.46 -2.83 1.37
N PHE A 114 -5.42 -3.73 1.36
CA PHE A 114 -6.78 -3.46 0.94
C PHE A 114 -7.66 -3.00 2.10
N PHE A 115 -8.61 -2.15 1.74
CA PHE A 115 -9.73 -1.74 2.58
C PHE A 115 -11.04 -2.11 1.89
N ASP A 116 -11.87 -2.87 2.60
CA ASP A 116 -13.17 -3.35 2.12
C ASP A 116 -14.28 -2.48 2.74
N GLY A 117 -14.84 -1.56 1.94
CA GLY A 117 -15.86 -0.67 2.48
C GLY A 117 -16.10 0.59 1.65
N ALA A 118 -16.54 1.63 2.33
CA ALA A 118 -16.75 2.96 1.78
C ALA A 118 -15.62 3.89 2.20
N GLN A 119 -15.09 4.67 1.26
CA GLN A 119 -14.05 5.66 1.48
C GLN A 119 -14.48 6.97 0.84
N LEU A 120 -14.44 8.06 1.59
CA LEU A 120 -14.73 9.42 1.13
C LEU A 120 -13.44 10.24 1.15
N PHE A 121 -13.22 11.05 0.12
CA PHE A 121 -12.05 11.91 -0.05
C PHE A 121 -12.50 13.32 -0.35
N ILE A 122 -11.91 14.32 0.32
CA ILE A 122 -12.23 15.73 0.11
C ILE A 122 -10.92 16.52 0.05
N GLY A 123 -10.67 17.17 -1.06
CA GLY A 123 -9.49 18.01 -1.22
C GLY A 123 -8.77 17.82 -2.54
N ASP A 124 -7.47 18.03 -2.52
CA ASP A 124 -6.57 17.94 -3.67
C ASP A 124 -5.20 17.37 -3.25
N SER A 125 -4.22 17.38 -4.18
CA SER A 125 -2.89 16.84 -3.91
C SER A 125 -2.12 17.56 -2.79
N LYS A 126 -2.47 18.82 -2.50
CA LYS A 126 -1.84 19.57 -1.41
C LYS A 126 -2.41 19.18 -0.06
N LEU A 127 -3.72 19.00 0.01
CA LEU A 127 -4.40 18.60 1.23
C LEU A 127 -5.66 17.80 0.90
N THR A 128 -5.70 16.56 1.35
CA THR A 128 -6.87 15.68 1.30
C THR A 128 -7.27 15.26 2.71
N LEU A 129 -8.55 15.41 3.02
CA LEU A 129 -9.21 14.75 4.13
C LEU A 129 -9.86 13.48 3.61
N ALA A 130 -9.67 12.37 4.28
CA ALA A 130 -10.30 11.11 3.94
C ALA A 130 -10.93 10.48 5.17
N ALA A 131 -12.03 9.76 4.96
CA ALA A 131 -12.67 8.94 5.97
C ALA A 131 -13.13 7.63 5.36
N GLY A 132 -13.14 6.57 6.14
CA GLY A 132 -13.63 5.27 5.70
C GLY A 132 -14.37 4.53 6.80
N TYR A 133 -15.34 3.70 6.36
CA TYR A 133 -16.03 2.70 7.15
C TYR A 133 -16.01 1.37 6.41
N GLY A 134 -15.53 0.31 7.06
CA GLY A 134 -15.37 -1.00 6.46
C GLY A 134 -14.37 -1.85 7.22
N ARG A 135 -13.52 -2.61 6.51
CA ARG A 135 -12.57 -3.55 7.12
C ARG A 135 -11.16 -3.37 6.58
N MET A 136 -10.20 -3.44 7.46
CA MET A 136 -8.79 -3.56 7.13
C MET A 136 -8.50 -5.01 6.73
N ASN A 137 -8.35 -5.28 5.45
CA ASN A 137 -8.31 -6.65 4.91
C ASN A 137 -7.18 -7.52 5.48
N ALA A 138 -6.05 -6.91 5.82
CA ALA A 138 -4.90 -7.62 6.39
C ALA A 138 -4.95 -7.76 7.92
N TRP A 139 -5.92 -7.17 8.60
CA TRP A 139 -6.09 -7.37 10.03
C TRP A 139 -6.82 -8.68 10.28
N ALA A 140 -6.32 -9.47 11.25
CA ALA A 140 -6.78 -10.85 11.48
C ALA A 140 -8.22 -10.95 11.99
N ASP A 141 -8.75 -9.86 12.56
CA ASP A 141 -10.07 -9.82 13.14
C ASP A 141 -11.06 -9.27 12.10
N ASP A 142 -12.17 -9.96 11.89
CA ASP A 142 -13.27 -9.55 10.99
C ASP A 142 -14.07 -8.34 11.55
N GLU A 143 -13.37 -7.38 12.12
CA GLU A 143 -13.99 -6.24 12.78
C GLU A 143 -14.16 -5.06 11.84
N ASP A 144 -15.31 -4.41 11.93
CA ASP A 144 -15.52 -3.15 11.25
C ASP A 144 -14.57 -2.08 11.80
N THR A 145 -14.09 -1.24 10.92
CA THR A 145 -13.10 -0.21 11.21
C THR A 145 -13.57 1.12 10.65
N VAL A 146 -13.44 2.17 11.43
CA VAL A 146 -13.53 3.55 10.96
C VAL A 146 -12.13 4.16 10.94
N TYR A 147 -11.85 4.99 9.96
CA TYR A 147 -10.67 5.83 9.97
C TYR A 147 -10.98 7.25 9.52
N ALA A 148 -10.20 8.19 10.01
CA ALA A 148 -10.10 9.55 9.51
C ALA A 148 -8.62 9.84 9.21
N ARG A 149 -8.35 10.48 8.10
CA ARG A 149 -7.01 10.74 7.60
C ARG A 149 -6.91 12.14 7.01
N LEU A 150 -5.78 12.82 7.27
CA LEU A 150 -5.37 14.04 6.63
C LEU A 150 -4.01 13.79 5.99
N TYR A 151 -3.87 14.03 4.70
CA TYR A 151 -2.61 13.82 4.00
C TYR A 151 -2.44 14.76 2.82
N GLY A 152 -1.21 14.94 2.38
CA GLY A 152 -0.91 15.77 1.23
C GLY A 152 0.58 15.98 1.04
N GLN A 153 0.87 16.84 0.06
CA GLN A 153 2.23 17.26 -0.24
C GLN A 153 2.27 18.74 -0.59
N THR A 154 3.18 19.47 0.06
CA THR A 154 3.43 20.89 -0.25
C THR A 154 4.92 21.11 -0.49
N GLY A 155 5.29 21.44 -1.72
CA GLY A 155 6.69 21.55 -2.13
C GLY A 155 7.43 20.21 -1.92
N ARG A 156 8.46 20.23 -1.07
CA ARG A 156 9.27 19.06 -0.73
C ARG A 156 8.82 18.33 0.55
N ILE A 157 7.66 18.70 1.11
CA ILE A 157 7.14 18.15 2.36
C ILE A 157 5.90 17.33 2.04
N GLY A 158 5.98 16.03 2.26
CA GLY A 158 4.84 15.11 2.32
C GLY A 158 4.44 14.88 3.77
N TYR A 159 3.17 14.84 4.06
CA TYR A 159 2.65 14.66 5.42
C TYR A 159 1.40 13.81 5.46
N ASP A 160 1.20 13.18 6.60
CA ASP A 160 0.09 12.30 6.89
C ASP A 160 -0.23 12.35 8.38
N ALA A 161 -1.51 12.28 8.74
CA ALA A 161 -1.98 12.08 10.10
C ALA A 161 -3.29 11.31 10.04
N GLU A 162 -3.43 10.26 10.84
CA GLU A 162 -4.61 9.41 10.84
C GLU A 162 -5.03 8.95 12.23
N TYR A 163 -6.30 8.67 12.34
CA TYR A 163 -6.90 7.96 13.46
C TYR A 163 -7.71 6.78 12.94
N ILE A 164 -7.50 5.61 13.53
CA ILE A 164 -8.14 4.35 13.14
C ILE A 164 -8.71 3.70 14.37
N LYS A 165 -9.96 3.26 14.29
CA LYS A 165 -10.65 2.58 15.40
C LYS A 165 -11.47 1.42 14.88
N THR A 166 -11.37 0.24 15.53
CA THR A 166 -12.33 -0.85 15.32
C THR A 166 -13.63 -0.55 16.07
N VAL A 167 -14.76 -0.91 15.47
CA VAL A 167 -16.11 -0.68 15.99
C VAL A 167 -16.87 -2.01 16.09
N GLY A 168 -17.69 -2.14 17.11
CA GLY A 168 -18.45 -3.39 17.32
C GLY A 168 -17.65 -4.56 17.89
N ALA A 169 -16.37 -4.39 18.13
CA ALA A 169 -15.52 -5.41 18.71
C ALA A 169 -15.73 -5.55 20.21
N ALA A 170 -15.46 -6.76 20.75
CA ALA A 170 -15.29 -6.95 22.19
C ALA A 170 -14.12 -6.09 22.68
N ASP A 171 -14.19 -5.60 23.94
CA ASP A 171 -13.20 -4.65 24.47
C ASP A 171 -11.74 -5.10 24.32
N ALA A 172 -11.47 -6.39 24.45
CA ALA A 172 -10.12 -6.96 24.33
C ALA A 172 -9.56 -6.91 22.89
N ALA A 173 -10.42 -6.89 21.87
CA ALA A 173 -10.05 -6.85 20.45
C ALA A 173 -10.07 -5.44 19.86
N THR A 174 -10.58 -4.45 20.59
CA THR A 174 -10.68 -3.07 20.10
C THR A 174 -9.31 -2.46 19.87
N LYS A 175 -9.11 -1.88 18.71
CA LYS A 175 -7.92 -1.11 18.33
C LYS A 175 -8.26 0.37 18.27
N SER A 176 -7.37 1.23 18.73
CA SER A 176 -7.50 2.69 18.67
C SER A 176 -6.10 3.26 18.39
N VAL A 177 -5.85 3.55 17.14
CA VAL A 177 -4.52 3.87 16.63
C VAL A 177 -4.46 5.29 16.12
N TRP A 178 -3.50 6.05 16.62
CA TRP A 178 -3.08 7.34 16.06
C TRP A 178 -1.83 7.14 15.25
N GLY A 179 -1.78 7.75 14.08
CA GLY A 179 -0.65 7.73 13.18
C GLY A 179 -0.26 9.11 12.71
N ALA A 180 1.02 9.29 12.39
CA ALA A 180 1.53 10.47 11.70
C ALA A 180 2.77 10.11 10.87
N GLY A 181 2.87 10.67 9.68
CA GLY A 181 3.99 10.46 8.77
C GLY A 181 4.52 11.78 8.21
N LEU A 182 5.82 11.83 7.98
CA LEU A 182 6.48 12.98 7.37
C LEU A 182 7.57 12.53 6.41
N THR A 183 7.62 13.19 5.25
CA THR A 183 8.74 13.14 4.30
C THR A 183 9.21 14.55 4.01
N VAL A 184 10.51 14.79 4.07
CA VAL A 184 11.10 16.10 3.76
C VAL A 184 12.25 15.91 2.76
N GLY A 185 12.11 16.48 1.57
CA GLY A 185 13.18 16.62 0.61
C GLY A 185 14.19 17.67 1.07
N VAL A 186 15.30 17.23 1.63
CA VAL A 186 16.38 18.10 2.13
C VAL A 186 17.12 18.76 0.97
N THR A 187 17.35 18.00 -0.09
CA THR A 187 17.89 18.47 -1.38
C THR A 187 17.08 17.87 -2.53
N ASP A 188 17.50 18.11 -3.77
CA ASP A 188 16.90 17.45 -4.93
C ASP A 188 17.19 15.95 -4.98
N ALA A 189 18.20 15.48 -4.27
CA ALA A 189 18.62 14.08 -4.26
C ALA A 189 18.41 13.38 -2.91
N VAL A 190 18.22 14.12 -1.82
CA VAL A 190 18.17 13.57 -0.46
C VAL A 190 16.86 13.91 0.20
N ASP A 191 16.21 12.90 0.75
CA ASP A 191 15.03 13.05 1.60
C ASP A 191 15.20 12.31 2.94
N VAL A 192 14.54 12.82 3.96
CA VAL A 192 14.30 12.16 5.23
C VAL A 192 12.83 11.82 5.34
N PHE A 193 12.52 10.67 5.92
CA PHE A 193 11.15 10.22 6.05
C PHE A 193 10.94 9.40 7.32
N GLY A 194 9.71 9.32 7.77
CA GLY A 194 9.36 8.49 8.90
C GLY A 194 7.87 8.49 9.17
N ASP A 195 7.44 7.46 9.91
CA ASP A 195 6.08 7.29 10.40
C ASP A 195 6.11 6.91 11.88
N PHE A 196 5.07 7.30 12.58
CA PHE A 196 4.84 6.97 13.97
C PHE A 196 3.39 6.52 14.16
N TYR A 197 3.20 5.41 14.87
CA TYR A 197 1.88 4.85 15.21
C TYR A 197 1.84 4.48 16.68
N LYS A 198 0.69 4.72 17.32
CA LYS A 198 0.44 4.43 18.72
C LYS A 198 -0.94 3.82 18.87
N ASN A 199 -1.03 2.61 19.45
CA ASN A 199 -2.29 2.01 19.86
C ASN A 199 -2.59 2.38 21.31
N THR A 200 -3.67 3.12 21.53
CA THR A 200 -4.03 3.65 22.86
C THR A 200 -5.02 2.76 23.63
N LYS A 201 -5.38 1.60 23.10
CA LYS A 201 -6.31 0.68 23.79
C LYS A 201 -5.65 -0.23 24.83
N PRO A 202 -4.51 -0.90 24.54
CA PRO A 202 -3.84 -1.71 25.55
C PRO A 202 -3.15 -0.83 26.60
N ALA A 203 -3.03 -1.35 27.82
CA ALA A 203 -2.18 -0.73 28.82
C ALA A 203 -0.73 -0.62 28.29
N GLY A 204 -0.10 0.52 28.50
CA GLY A 204 1.26 0.80 28.03
C GLY A 204 1.35 1.49 26.69
N ASP A 205 0.21 1.67 25.98
CA ASP A 205 0.17 2.44 24.71
C ASP A 205 1.27 2.06 23.70
N PRO A 206 1.32 0.80 23.24
CA PRO A 206 2.43 0.32 22.41
C PRO A 206 2.56 1.11 21.11
N GLN A 207 3.80 1.27 20.68
CA GLN A 207 4.19 2.14 19.56
C GLN A 207 4.93 1.35 18.47
N MET A 208 4.72 1.78 17.23
CA MET A 208 5.55 1.42 16.09
C MET A 208 6.01 2.70 15.39
N TRP A 209 7.30 2.77 15.05
CA TRP A 209 7.80 3.89 14.27
C TRP A 209 8.95 3.48 13.35
N THR A 210 9.12 4.26 12.29
CA THR A 210 10.25 4.14 11.38
C THR A 210 10.80 5.53 11.07
N ALA A 211 12.11 5.60 10.88
CA ALA A 211 12.79 6.79 10.39
C ALA A 211 13.90 6.40 9.43
N GLY A 212 14.04 7.13 8.34
CA GLY A 212 14.96 6.78 7.28
C GLY A 212 15.47 7.95 6.45
N LEU A 213 16.43 7.60 5.59
CA LEU A 213 17.06 8.48 4.61
C LEU A 213 16.95 7.85 3.24
N GLY A 214 16.64 8.66 2.24
CA GLY A 214 16.66 8.30 0.84
C GLY A 214 17.65 9.15 0.04
N PHE A 215 18.28 8.53 -0.96
CA PHE A 215 19.13 9.19 -1.92
C PHE A 215 18.75 8.79 -3.34
N GLY A 216 18.61 9.78 -4.21
CA GLY A 216 18.16 9.62 -5.60
C GLY A 216 16.65 9.48 -5.75
N HIS A 217 16.21 9.60 -6.98
CA HIS A 217 14.82 9.40 -7.38
C HIS A 217 14.77 8.59 -8.66
N TYR A 218 14.12 7.44 -8.65
CA TYR A 218 13.92 6.69 -9.88
C TYR A 218 12.71 7.25 -10.67
N ASN A 219 12.84 7.24 -11.97
CA ASN A 219 11.78 7.62 -12.91
C ASN A 219 11.64 6.51 -13.95
N LEU A 220 10.52 5.80 -13.94
CA LEU A 220 10.25 4.66 -14.81
C LEU A 220 10.38 4.99 -16.33
N LYS A 221 10.27 6.28 -16.71
CA LYS A 221 10.44 6.75 -18.07
C LYS A 221 11.92 7.02 -18.45
N LYS A 222 12.83 6.97 -17.46
CA LYS A 222 14.26 7.30 -17.64
C LYS A 222 15.15 6.16 -17.14
N PRO A 223 15.65 5.28 -18.02
CA PRO A 223 16.63 4.27 -17.66
C PRO A 223 17.88 4.88 -17.00
N GLY A 224 18.49 4.16 -16.07
CA GLY A 224 19.67 4.59 -15.30
C GLY A 224 19.34 5.43 -14.08
N THR A 225 18.10 5.88 -13.89
CA THR A 225 17.71 6.53 -12.64
C THR A 225 17.55 5.51 -11.52
N PHE A 226 17.91 5.89 -10.31
CA PHE A 226 17.92 4.99 -9.16
C PHE A 226 17.49 5.70 -7.88
N ARG A 227 17.14 4.91 -6.86
CA ARG A 227 16.95 5.34 -5.48
C ARG A 227 17.57 4.31 -4.54
N VAL A 228 18.27 4.78 -3.54
CA VAL A 228 18.71 3.97 -2.40
C VAL A 228 18.10 4.57 -1.14
N ALA A 229 17.58 3.72 -0.27
CA ALA A 229 17.04 4.17 1.01
C ALA A 229 17.42 3.19 2.12
N ALA A 230 17.58 3.73 3.32
CA ALA A 230 17.74 2.96 4.54
C ALA A 230 16.87 3.55 5.64
N GLN A 231 16.25 2.67 6.43
CA GLN A 231 15.38 3.07 7.53
C GLN A 231 15.53 2.13 8.73
N TYR A 232 15.38 2.69 9.90
CA TYR A 232 15.28 1.95 11.14
C TYR A 232 13.81 1.79 11.52
N VAL A 233 13.45 0.61 11.98
CA VAL A 233 12.09 0.26 12.43
C VAL A 233 12.14 -0.22 13.86
N ARG A 234 11.23 0.30 14.69
CA ARG A 234 10.92 -0.21 16.02
C ARG A 234 9.44 -0.51 16.12
N ASN A 235 9.12 -1.70 16.60
CA ASN A 235 7.76 -2.14 16.88
C ASN A 235 7.67 -2.68 18.30
N GLU A 236 6.66 -2.28 19.04
CA GLU A 236 6.30 -2.82 20.36
C GLU A 236 5.10 -3.76 20.18
N ALA A 237 5.07 -4.85 20.96
CA ALA A 237 3.99 -5.81 20.95
C ALA A 237 2.62 -5.12 21.15
N GLY A 238 1.66 -5.39 20.27
CA GLY A 238 0.34 -4.75 20.31
C GLY A 238 0.21 -3.42 19.57
N ALA A 239 1.28 -2.93 18.92
CA ALA A 239 1.20 -1.74 18.07
C ALA A 239 0.81 -2.06 16.63
N TYR A 240 1.35 -3.16 16.06
CA TYR A 240 1.20 -3.53 14.66
C TYR A 240 0.24 -4.72 14.49
N PHE A 241 -0.65 -4.66 13.50
CA PHE A 241 -1.71 -5.65 13.26
C PHE A 241 -1.65 -6.32 11.88
N GLY A 242 -0.63 -6.06 11.10
CA GLY A 242 -0.48 -6.59 9.75
C GLY A 242 -0.79 -5.55 8.66
N GLY A 243 -0.54 -5.93 7.42
CA GLY A 243 -0.84 -5.11 6.24
C GLY A 243 0.36 -4.41 5.61
N SER A 244 1.56 -4.52 6.16
CA SER A 244 2.74 -4.06 5.44
C SER A 244 3.03 -4.94 4.24
N THR A 245 3.20 -4.35 3.06
CA THR A 245 3.61 -5.07 1.85
C THR A 245 5.13 -5.03 1.63
N TYR A 246 5.88 -4.46 2.54
CA TYR A 246 7.35 -4.47 2.48
C TYR A 246 7.89 -5.90 2.43
N THR A 247 8.57 -6.23 1.37
CA THR A 247 8.98 -7.61 1.06
C THR A 247 9.98 -8.19 2.07
N ALA A 248 10.83 -7.33 2.64
CA ALA A 248 11.80 -7.70 3.65
C ALA A 248 11.19 -7.74 5.08
N PHE A 249 9.93 -7.36 5.21
CA PHE A 249 9.23 -7.29 6.48
C PHE A 249 8.56 -8.62 6.76
N PRO A 250 8.98 -9.37 7.77
CA PRO A 250 8.29 -10.59 8.16
C PRO A 250 7.01 -10.22 8.91
N ALA A 251 5.99 -9.76 8.18
CA ALA A 251 4.75 -9.21 8.73
C ALA A 251 4.12 -10.10 9.80
N SER A 252 4.15 -11.42 9.61
CA SER A 252 3.63 -12.38 10.59
C SER A 252 4.47 -12.49 11.87
N SER A 253 5.76 -12.18 11.84
CA SER A 253 6.64 -12.28 13.02
C SER A 253 6.70 -11.00 13.84
N LEU A 254 6.04 -9.93 13.42
CA LEU A 254 5.95 -8.67 14.18
C LEU A 254 4.64 -8.51 14.93
N LEU A 255 3.65 -9.36 14.65
CA LEU A 255 2.42 -9.39 15.42
C LEU A 255 2.73 -9.80 16.87
N ASN A 256 2.40 -8.92 17.81
CA ASN A 256 2.58 -9.16 19.25
C ASN A 256 4.02 -9.44 19.72
N VAL A 257 5.03 -8.90 19.01
CA VAL A 257 6.45 -9.08 19.36
C VAL A 257 7.16 -7.74 19.33
N ASP A 258 7.93 -7.47 20.37
CA ASP A 258 8.89 -6.36 20.36
C ASP A 258 10.00 -6.65 19.36
N SER A 259 10.21 -5.74 18.44
CA SER A 259 11.24 -5.90 17.43
C SER A 259 11.85 -4.58 16.99
N LYS A 260 13.09 -4.64 16.57
CA LYS A 260 13.85 -3.52 16.02
C LYS A 260 14.83 -4.03 14.98
N PHE A 261 14.90 -3.35 13.85
CA PHE A 261 15.73 -3.77 12.73
C PHE A 261 15.97 -2.63 11.74
N TRP A 262 16.97 -2.83 10.88
CA TRP A 262 17.22 -1.96 9.75
C TRP A 262 16.69 -2.58 8.47
N LEU A 263 16.13 -1.73 7.61
CA LEU A 263 15.79 -2.04 6.22
C LEU A 263 16.62 -1.15 5.31
N ALA A 264 17.14 -1.75 4.24
CA ALA A 264 17.75 -1.01 3.14
C ALA A 264 17.24 -1.56 1.83
N ASN A 265 16.99 -0.67 0.86
CA ASN A 265 16.59 -1.02 -0.48
C ASN A 265 17.34 -0.17 -1.50
N ALA A 266 17.50 -0.74 -2.70
CA ALA A 266 18.01 -0.04 -3.87
C ALA A 266 17.12 -0.40 -5.06
N ASP A 267 16.65 0.62 -5.74
CA ASP A 267 15.82 0.52 -6.93
C ASP A 267 16.55 1.16 -8.10
N VAL A 268 16.53 0.52 -9.25
CA VAL A 268 17.11 1.05 -10.49
C VAL A 268 16.19 0.78 -11.66
N VAL A 269 16.05 1.76 -12.52
CA VAL A 269 15.29 1.64 -13.77
C VAL A 269 16.22 1.14 -14.86
N LEU A 270 16.07 -0.11 -15.28
CA LEU A 270 16.91 -0.74 -16.31
C LEU A 270 16.43 -0.41 -17.72
N ALA A 271 15.12 -0.30 -17.91
CA ALA A 271 14.50 0.01 -19.19
C ALA A 271 13.30 0.96 -18.99
N LYS A 272 12.96 1.69 -20.05
CA LYS A 272 11.77 2.56 -20.06
C LYS A 272 10.50 1.70 -19.97
N ASN A 273 9.62 2.04 -19.05
CA ASN A 273 8.29 1.47 -18.95
C ASN A 273 7.27 2.44 -19.56
#